data_e872a2c1dd3e54676766a66e06acc75a
#
_entry.id   e872a2c1dd3e54676766a66e06acc75a
#
_cell.length_a   1.000
_cell.length_b   1.000
_cell.length_c   1.000
_cell.angle_alpha   90.00
_cell.angle_beta   90.00
_cell.angle_gamma   90.00
#
_symmetry.space_group_name_H-M   'P 1'
#
loop_
_entity.id
_entity.type
_entity.pdbx_description
1 polymer ?
#
loop_
_entity_poly.entity_id
_entity_poly.type
_entity_poly.pdbx_seq_one_letter_code
_entity_poly.pdbx_strand_id
1 'polypeptide(L)'
;MTDRTREECLEQFIKTFRGSLDARLWIKLVKEELAEAQAEEVGTVAHLKEIADLQYVIEGFDLVAPDALLSLTSTEELDQWEYLMIESDETVRFAMNYYGNEALDEAFMRVHLSNMSKLGEDGKPIFREDGKVLKGPNYKAPDLTDLP
;
A
#
# COMPACT_ATOMS: atom_id res chain seq x y z
N MET A 1 -14.48 3.06 16.23
CA MET A 1 -13.52 3.46 15.21
C MET A 1 -12.13 3.50 15.81
N THR A 2 -11.20 2.79 15.26
CA THR A 2 -9.85 2.71 15.81
C THR A 2 -9.04 3.90 15.32
N ASP A 3 -8.55 4.73 16.24
CA ASP A 3 -7.59 5.81 15.94
C ASP A 3 -6.20 5.22 15.72
N ARG A 4 -6.13 4.29 14.78
CA ARG A 4 -4.89 3.62 14.45
C ARG A 4 -4.12 4.46 13.45
N THR A 5 -2.83 4.69 13.71
CA THR A 5 -1.97 5.39 12.75
C THR A 5 -1.71 4.50 11.53
N ARG A 6 -1.26 5.11 10.44
CA ARG A 6 -0.88 4.36 9.23
C ARG A 6 0.21 3.33 9.54
N GLU A 7 1.21 3.72 10.33
CA GLU A 7 2.27 2.82 10.76
C GLU A 7 1.71 1.62 11.53
N GLU A 8 0.82 1.85 12.49
CA GLU A 8 0.19 0.78 13.26
C GLU A 8 -0.64 -0.17 12.39
N CYS A 9 -1.30 0.37 11.36
CA CYS A 9 -2.04 -0.45 10.37
C CYS A 9 -1.09 -1.42 9.67
N LEU A 10 0.05 -0.92 9.19
CA LEU A 10 1.03 -1.75 8.49
C LEU A 10 1.72 -2.74 9.43
N GLU A 11 1.99 -2.35 10.66
CA GLU A 11 2.51 -3.27 11.67
C GLU A 11 1.54 -4.44 11.86
N GLN A 12 0.26 -4.16 11.99
CA GLN A 12 -0.77 -5.18 12.12
C GLN A 12 -0.81 -6.08 10.89
N PHE A 13 -0.79 -5.50 9.69
CA PHE A 13 -0.84 -6.25 8.44
C PHE A 13 0.38 -7.19 8.33
N ILE A 14 1.57 -6.65 8.50
CA ILE A 14 2.82 -7.42 8.39
C ILE A 14 2.84 -8.55 9.40
N LYS A 15 2.45 -8.29 10.64
CA LYS A 15 2.40 -9.30 11.70
C LYS A 15 1.37 -10.38 11.39
N THR A 16 0.16 -10.00 10.96
CA THR A 16 -0.94 -10.93 10.69
C THR A 16 -0.63 -11.84 9.51
N PHE A 17 -0.10 -11.27 8.43
CA PHE A 17 0.15 -12.00 7.19
C PHE A 17 1.59 -12.52 7.11
N ARG A 18 2.43 -12.22 8.10
CA ARG A 18 3.85 -12.57 8.11
C ARG A 18 4.52 -12.09 6.83
N GLY A 19 4.26 -10.81 6.50
CA GLY A 19 4.75 -10.20 5.27
C GLY A 19 6.26 -10.24 5.16
N SER A 20 6.74 -10.25 3.92
CA SER A 20 8.16 -10.21 3.63
C SER A 20 8.79 -8.91 4.11
N LEU A 21 10.01 -9.01 4.61
CA LEU A 21 10.84 -7.84 4.94
C LEU A 21 11.84 -7.52 3.81
N ASP A 22 11.68 -8.14 2.64
CA ASP A 22 12.55 -7.92 1.50
C ASP A 22 12.18 -6.61 0.80
N ALA A 23 13.15 -5.68 0.74
CA ALA A 23 12.98 -4.39 0.08
C ALA A 23 12.56 -4.53 -1.38
N ARG A 24 13.05 -5.54 -2.08
CA ARG A 24 12.74 -5.73 -3.50
C ARG A 24 11.28 -6.01 -3.73
N LEU A 25 10.64 -6.77 -2.83
CA LEU A 25 9.20 -6.99 -2.90
C LEU A 25 8.44 -5.68 -2.71
N TRP A 26 8.78 -4.91 -1.67
CA TRP A 26 8.08 -3.66 -1.39
C TRP A 26 8.28 -2.62 -2.49
N ILE A 27 9.47 -2.55 -3.09
CA ILE A 27 9.73 -1.70 -4.26
C ILE A 27 8.82 -2.10 -5.42
N LYS A 28 8.70 -3.39 -5.68
CA LYS A 28 7.82 -3.91 -6.72
C LYS A 28 6.36 -3.55 -6.48
N LEU A 29 5.91 -3.69 -5.23
CA LEU A 29 4.53 -3.34 -4.85
C LEU A 29 4.27 -1.84 -5.01
N VAL A 30 5.20 -0.98 -4.58
CA VAL A 30 5.07 0.47 -4.79
C VAL A 30 4.99 0.80 -6.28
N LYS A 31 5.82 0.17 -7.09
CA LYS A 31 5.83 0.37 -8.54
C LYS A 31 4.48 -0.02 -9.17
N GLU A 32 3.93 -1.17 -8.77
CA GLU A 32 2.63 -1.64 -9.25
C GLU A 32 1.50 -0.67 -8.87
N GLU A 33 1.45 -0.27 -7.60
CA GLU A 33 0.39 0.63 -7.10
C GLU A 33 0.52 2.04 -7.69
N LEU A 34 1.74 2.53 -7.90
CA LEU A 34 1.93 3.82 -8.57
C LEU A 34 1.39 3.79 -9.99
N ALA A 35 1.69 2.73 -10.74
CA ALA A 35 1.19 2.57 -12.11
C ALA A 35 -0.34 2.51 -12.14
N GLU A 36 -0.95 1.79 -11.21
CA GLU A 36 -2.41 1.69 -11.10
C GLU A 36 -3.03 3.05 -10.75
N ALA A 37 -2.42 3.80 -9.83
CA ALA A 37 -2.90 5.14 -9.49
C ALA A 37 -2.80 6.11 -10.67
N GLN A 38 -1.72 6.04 -11.44
CA GLN A 38 -1.52 6.89 -12.61
C GLN A 38 -2.45 6.54 -13.77
N ALA A 39 -2.96 5.32 -13.81
CA ALA A 39 -3.88 4.86 -14.86
C ALA A 39 -5.32 5.30 -14.64
N GLU A 40 -5.68 5.68 -13.40
CA GLU A 40 -7.06 6.06 -13.08
C GLU A 40 -7.29 7.56 -13.26
N GLU A 41 -8.51 7.92 -13.66
CA GLU A 41 -8.90 9.32 -13.84
C GLU A 41 -9.05 10.01 -12.50
N VAL A 42 -8.38 11.15 -12.32
CA VAL A 42 -8.46 11.98 -11.12
C VAL A 42 -9.90 12.39 -10.85
N GLY A 43 -10.33 12.30 -9.60
CA GLY A 43 -11.68 12.66 -9.17
C GLY A 43 -12.64 11.47 -9.13
N THR A 44 -12.18 10.27 -9.50
CA THR A 44 -12.99 9.05 -9.43
C THR A 44 -12.74 8.29 -8.13
N VAL A 45 -13.70 7.47 -7.74
CA VAL A 45 -13.56 6.55 -6.60
C VAL A 45 -12.38 5.59 -6.84
N ALA A 46 -12.22 5.13 -8.08
CA ALA A 46 -11.11 4.25 -8.45
C ALA A 46 -9.75 4.92 -8.21
N HIS A 47 -9.61 6.19 -8.59
CA HIS A 47 -8.37 6.94 -8.34
C HIS A 47 -8.10 7.08 -6.84
N LEU A 48 -9.09 7.46 -6.06
CA LEU A 48 -8.94 7.59 -4.61
C LEU A 48 -8.51 6.27 -3.97
N LYS A 49 -9.11 5.17 -4.40
CA LYS A 49 -8.75 3.83 -3.91
C LYS A 49 -7.29 3.48 -4.25
N GLU A 50 -6.86 3.74 -5.48
CA GLU A 50 -5.48 3.44 -5.89
C GLU A 50 -4.46 4.33 -5.17
N ILE A 51 -4.81 5.58 -4.88
CA ILE A 51 -3.96 6.44 -4.03
C ILE A 51 -3.83 5.87 -2.62
N ALA A 52 -4.92 5.38 -2.04
CA ALA A 52 -4.87 4.76 -0.72
C ALA A 52 -4.04 3.46 -0.73
N ASP A 53 -4.16 2.65 -1.78
CA ASP A 53 -3.32 1.47 -1.98
C ASP A 53 -1.84 1.84 -2.08
N LEU A 54 -1.52 2.90 -2.82
CA LEU A 54 -0.15 3.40 -2.95
C LEU A 54 0.40 3.84 -1.60
N GLN A 55 -0.37 4.62 -0.83
CA GLN A 55 0.04 5.03 0.52
C GLN A 55 0.27 3.81 1.42
N TYR A 56 -0.55 2.79 1.28
CA TYR A 56 -0.45 1.57 2.08
C TYR A 56 0.89 0.86 1.86
N VAL A 57 1.30 0.67 0.61
CA VAL A 57 2.56 0.00 0.31
C VAL A 57 3.77 0.89 0.62
N ILE A 58 3.66 2.22 0.50
CA ILE A 58 4.71 3.15 0.91
C ILE A 58 4.96 3.04 2.42
N GLU A 59 3.89 3.04 3.23
CA GLU A 59 4.02 2.86 4.68
C GLU A 59 4.66 1.53 5.04
N GLY A 60 4.29 0.45 4.32
CA GLY A 60 4.91 -0.85 4.52
C GLY A 60 6.39 -0.85 4.19
N PHE A 61 6.77 -0.21 3.08
CA PHE A 61 8.18 -0.05 2.72
C PHE A 61 8.94 0.73 3.80
N ASP A 62 8.38 1.84 4.27
CA ASP A 62 9.03 2.68 5.29
C ASP A 62 9.27 1.90 6.59
N LEU A 63 8.37 1.00 6.95
CA LEU A 63 8.52 0.16 8.13
C LEU A 63 9.70 -0.80 8.02
N VAL A 64 9.95 -1.34 6.85
CA VAL A 64 11.03 -2.31 6.63
C VAL A 64 12.31 -1.65 6.12
N ALA A 65 12.27 -0.35 5.78
CA ALA A 65 13.33 0.34 5.06
C ALA A 65 14.71 0.31 5.72
N PRO A 66 14.85 0.57 7.05
CA PRO A 66 16.20 0.62 7.61
C PRO A 66 17.00 -0.65 7.38
N ASP A 67 16.39 -1.81 7.54
CA ASP A 67 17.04 -3.10 7.35
C ASP A 67 17.04 -3.53 5.88
N ALA A 68 15.96 -3.21 5.19
CA ALA A 68 15.74 -3.64 3.82
C ALA A 68 16.67 -2.93 2.83
N LEU A 69 16.97 -1.64 3.05
CA LEU A 69 17.87 -0.88 2.17
C LEU A 69 19.30 -1.46 2.17
N LEU A 70 19.71 -2.12 3.24
CA LEU A 70 21.00 -2.79 3.31
C LEU A 70 21.11 -3.95 2.31
N SER A 71 20.00 -4.47 1.84
CA SER A 71 19.99 -5.55 0.84
C SER A 71 20.15 -5.03 -0.59
N LEU A 72 20.00 -3.74 -0.81
CA LEU A 72 20.20 -3.11 -2.11
C LEU A 72 21.67 -2.79 -2.28
N THR A 73 22.35 -3.54 -3.12
CA THR A 73 23.81 -3.46 -3.25
C THR A 73 24.28 -2.76 -4.51
N SER A 74 23.41 -2.53 -5.48
CA SER A 74 23.79 -1.85 -6.72
C SER A 74 23.33 -0.38 -6.72
N THR A 75 24.14 0.48 -7.36
CA THR A 75 23.78 1.88 -7.58
C THR A 75 22.49 1.99 -8.38
N GLU A 76 22.30 1.09 -9.36
CA GLU A 76 21.10 1.07 -10.20
C GLU A 76 19.83 0.82 -9.39
N GLU A 77 19.86 -0.15 -8.47
CA GLU A 77 18.72 -0.44 -7.60
C GLU A 77 18.38 0.77 -6.70
N LEU A 78 19.40 1.42 -6.15
CA LEU A 78 19.22 2.60 -5.30
C LEU A 78 18.65 3.78 -6.08
N ASP A 79 19.12 4.00 -7.31
CA ASP A 79 18.62 5.06 -8.18
C ASP A 79 17.16 4.81 -8.56
N GLN A 80 16.80 3.58 -8.87
CA GLN A 80 15.41 3.21 -9.17
C GLN A 80 14.50 3.45 -7.97
N TRP A 81 14.96 3.06 -6.79
CA TRP A 81 14.20 3.28 -5.56
C TRP A 81 13.98 4.78 -5.31
N GLU A 82 15.04 5.58 -5.44
CA GLU A 82 14.96 7.02 -5.22
C GLU A 82 13.98 7.69 -6.18
N TYR A 83 14.06 7.36 -7.47
CA TYR A 83 13.14 7.88 -8.49
C TYR A 83 11.70 7.49 -8.19
N LEU A 84 11.48 6.23 -7.83
CA LEU A 84 10.16 5.70 -7.50
C LEU A 84 9.54 6.44 -6.29
N MET A 85 10.34 6.69 -5.27
CA MET A 85 9.88 7.39 -4.08
C MET A 85 9.52 8.85 -4.37
N ILE A 86 10.30 9.53 -5.21
CA ILE A 86 10.01 10.91 -5.62
C ILE A 86 8.69 10.97 -6.39
N GLU A 87 8.50 10.10 -7.38
CA GLU A 87 7.24 10.07 -8.15
C GLU A 87 6.04 9.71 -7.28
N SER A 88 6.21 8.76 -6.40
CA SER A 88 5.14 8.34 -5.49
C SER A 88 4.75 9.47 -4.54
N ASP A 89 5.72 10.18 -3.98
CA ASP A 89 5.48 11.31 -3.10
C ASP A 89 4.73 12.44 -3.81
N GLU A 90 5.12 12.76 -5.04
CA GLU A 90 4.45 13.79 -5.85
C GLU A 90 3.00 13.38 -6.15
N THR A 91 2.77 12.12 -6.49
CA THR A 91 1.44 11.59 -6.79
C THR A 91 0.53 11.66 -5.57
N VAL A 92 1.04 11.27 -4.41
CA VAL A 92 0.28 11.34 -3.16
C VAL A 92 0.01 12.77 -2.74
N ARG A 93 0.97 13.68 -2.85
CA ARG A 93 0.80 15.10 -2.52
C ARG A 93 -0.26 15.76 -3.39
N PHE A 94 -0.26 15.45 -4.67
CA PHE A 94 -1.31 15.95 -5.57
C PHE A 94 -2.68 15.50 -5.06
N ALA A 95 -2.83 14.22 -4.71
CA ALA A 95 -4.08 13.67 -4.21
C ALA A 95 -4.49 14.31 -2.86
N MET A 96 -3.53 14.56 -1.97
CA MET A 96 -3.79 15.23 -0.71
C MET A 96 -4.38 16.63 -0.93
N ASN A 97 -3.86 17.36 -1.90
CA ASN A 97 -4.39 18.67 -2.25
C ASN A 97 -5.75 18.58 -2.93
N TYR A 98 -5.96 17.56 -3.74
CA TYR A 98 -7.21 17.40 -4.49
C TYR A 98 -8.37 16.91 -3.62
N TYR A 99 -8.15 15.85 -2.83
CA TYR A 99 -9.21 15.20 -2.05
C TYR A 99 -9.29 15.73 -0.60
N GLY A 100 -8.18 16.21 -0.06
CA GLY A 100 -8.05 16.57 1.34
C GLY A 100 -7.54 15.42 2.19
N ASN A 101 -6.85 15.75 3.28
CA ASN A 101 -6.23 14.75 4.16
C ASN A 101 -7.26 13.84 4.83
N GLU A 102 -8.42 14.41 5.21
CA GLU A 102 -9.46 13.66 5.90
C GLU A 102 -10.02 12.52 5.02
N ALA A 103 -10.30 12.82 3.74
CA ALA A 103 -10.78 11.82 2.81
C ALA A 103 -9.74 10.73 2.56
N LEU A 104 -8.47 11.12 2.42
CA LEU A 104 -7.39 10.16 2.22
C LEU A 104 -7.16 9.27 3.45
N ASP A 105 -7.23 9.84 4.64
CA ASP A 105 -7.07 9.05 5.87
C ASP A 105 -8.20 8.04 6.02
N GLU A 106 -9.42 8.42 5.72
CA GLU A 106 -10.56 7.51 5.75
C GLU A 106 -10.43 6.42 4.69
N ALA A 107 -10.02 6.79 3.47
CA ALA A 107 -9.76 5.82 2.40
C ALA A 107 -8.69 4.81 2.82
N PHE A 108 -7.59 5.29 3.42
CA PHE A 108 -6.51 4.43 3.91
C PHE A 108 -7.03 3.41 4.93
N MET A 109 -7.84 3.85 5.89
CA MET A 109 -8.39 2.96 6.90
C MET A 109 -9.30 1.89 6.29
N ARG A 110 -10.13 2.26 5.31
CA ARG A 110 -11.00 1.30 4.63
C ARG A 110 -10.20 0.30 3.79
N VAL A 111 -9.14 0.76 3.14
CA VAL A 111 -8.19 -0.13 2.43
C VAL A 111 -7.52 -1.08 3.42
N HIS A 112 -7.11 -0.59 4.59
CA HIS A 112 -6.52 -1.44 5.62
C HIS A 112 -7.47 -2.56 6.04
N LEU A 113 -8.72 -2.24 6.33
CA LEU A 113 -9.73 -3.25 6.71
C LEU A 113 -9.95 -4.26 5.58
N SER A 114 -9.98 -3.78 4.34
CA SER A 114 -10.06 -4.65 3.16
C SER A 114 -8.86 -5.59 3.07
N ASN A 115 -7.65 -5.06 3.27
CA ASN A 115 -6.44 -5.87 3.25
C ASN A 115 -6.42 -6.92 4.36
N MET A 116 -6.93 -6.59 5.54
CA MET A 116 -7.04 -7.55 6.63
C MET A 116 -8.03 -8.69 6.33
N SER A 117 -8.92 -8.51 5.36
CA SER A 117 -9.88 -9.53 4.95
C SER A 117 -9.33 -10.53 3.92
N LYS A 118 -8.06 -10.45 3.55
CA LYS A 118 -7.44 -11.28 2.49
C LYS A 118 -7.08 -12.70 2.92
N LEU A 119 -7.46 -13.15 4.10
CA LEU A 119 -7.14 -14.49 4.58
C LEU A 119 -7.90 -15.59 3.81
N GLY A 120 -7.28 -16.78 3.68
CA GLY A 120 -7.92 -17.95 3.10
C GLY A 120 -8.99 -18.57 4.01
N GLU A 121 -9.64 -19.63 3.54
CA GLU A 121 -10.70 -20.32 4.28
C GLU A 121 -10.22 -20.86 5.64
N ASP A 122 -8.95 -21.24 5.70
CA ASP A 122 -8.33 -21.80 6.92
C ASP A 122 -7.84 -20.69 7.89
N GLY A 123 -8.15 -19.42 7.59
CA GLY A 123 -7.67 -18.28 8.36
C GLY A 123 -6.20 -17.95 8.15
N LYS A 124 -5.56 -18.56 7.14
CA LYS A 124 -4.15 -18.34 6.81
C LYS A 124 -4.01 -17.52 5.54
N PRO A 125 -2.90 -16.75 5.40
CA PRO A 125 -2.69 -15.97 4.20
C PRO A 125 -2.37 -16.86 2.99
N ILE A 126 -2.74 -16.35 1.81
CA ILE A 126 -2.39 -16.96 0.52
C ILE A 126 -1.38 -16.03 -0.15
N PHE A 127 -0.26 -16.56 -0.63
CA PHE A 127 0.82 -15.77 -1.19
C PHE A 127 1.03 -16.04 -2.67
N ARG A 128 1.34 -14.97 -3.41
CA ARG A 128 1.92 -15.07 -4.76
C ARG A 128 3.38 -15.56 -4.62
N GLU A 129 3.97 -16.04 -5.70
CA GLU A 129 5.34 -16.57 -5.70
C GLU A 129 6.37 -15.59 -5.15
N ASP A 130 6.19 -14.29 -5.40
CA ASP A 130 7.09 -13.24 -4.92
C ASP A 130 6.81 -12.79 -3.47
N GLY A 131 5.81 -13.38 -2.82
CA GLY A 131 5.46 -13.07 -1.44
C GLY A 131 4.32 -12.08 -1.25
N LYS A 132 3.72 -11.57 -2.35
CA LYS A 132 2.57 -10.70 -2.25
C LYS A 132 1.36 -11.47 -1.71
N VAL A 133 0.64 -10.87 -0.75
CA VAL A 133 -0.59 -11.45 -0.20
C VAL A 133 -1.70 -11.37 -1.25
N LEU A 134 -2.35 -12.49 -1.52
CA LEU A 134 -3.45 -12.60 -2.46
C LEU A 134 -4.80 -12.59 -1.74
N LYS A 135 -5.85 -12.26 -2.49
CA LYS A 135 -7.23 -12.24 -1.99
C LYS A 135 -7.71 -13.66 -1.70
N GLY A 136 -8.23 -13.88 -0.50
CA GLY A 136 -8.86 -15.14 -0.14
C GLY A 136 -10.37 -15.08 -0.34
N PRO A 137 -11.10 -16.18 -0.02
CA PRO A 137 -12.55 -16.25 -0.23
C PRO A 137 -13.36 -15.28 0.62
N ASN A 138 -12.81 -14.81 1.73
CA ASN A 138 -13.48 -13.85 2.62
C ASN A 138 -13.10 -12.39 2.31
N TYR A 139 -12.38 -12.16 1.23
CA TYR A 139 -11.96 -10.82 0.85
C TYR A 139 -13.16 -9.90 0.59
N LYS A 140 -13.09 -8.70 1.14
CA LYS A 140 -14.08 -7.64 0.92
C LYS A 140 -13.36 -6.41 0.38
N ALA A 141 -13.72 -6.01 -0.82
CA ALA A 141 -13.19 -4.79 -1.42
C ALA A 141 -13.59 -3.56 -0.60
N PRO A 142 -12.75 -2.53 -0.53
CA PRO A 142 -13.12 -1.29 0.16
C PRO A 142 -14.22 -0.57 -0.61
N ASP A 143 -15.19 -0.03 0.12
CA ASP A 143 -16.24 0.82 -0.47
C ASP A 143 -15.93 2.27 -0.12
N LEU A 144 -15.59 3.06 -1.13
CA LEU A 144 -15.23 4.47 -1.00
C LEU A 144 -16.27 5.39 -1.67
N THR A 145 -17.44 4.87 -2.02
CA THR A 145 -18.41 5.60 -2.85
C THR A 145 -19.01 6.83 -2.16
N ASP A 146 -18.96 6.90 -0.83
CA ASP A 146 -19.43 8.06 -0.05
C ASP A 146 -18.34 9.10 0.19
N LEU A 147 -17.11 8.86 -0.24
CA LEU A 147 -16.02 9.81 -0.10
C LEU A 147 -15.97 10.76 -1.30
N PRO A 148 -15.51 12.01 -1.09
CA PRO A 148 -15.43 13.01 -2.17
C PRO A 148 -14.43 12.67 -3.26
#